data_f9c5e09f5199f9fb885be0c93bbb9592
#
_entry.id   f9c5e09f5199f9fb885be0c93bbb9592
#
_cell.length_a   1.000
_cell.length_b   1.000
_cell.length_c   1.000
_cell.angle_alpha   90.00
_cell.angle_beta   90.00
_cell.angle_gamma   90.00
#
_symmetry.space_group_name_H-M   'P 1'
#
loop_
_entity.id
_entity.type
_entity.pdbx_description
1 polymer ?
#
loop_
_entity_poly.entity_id
_entity_poly.type
_entity_poly.pdbx_seq_one_letter_code
_entity_poly.pdbx_strand_id
1 'polypeptide(L)'
;MSTTPLTTITLSTRTFPPTGTQDIGIIYGVSCLSSNFVRDMKSTFRNLTVGGELGDYAEMIHRGVELARERLTAEAEKLNADGVYGVMMATPQVAGGAAEIIMYGTAFKYV
;
A
#
# COMPACT_ATOMS: atom_id res chain seq x y z
N MET A 1 4.48 -26.69 -15.57
CA MET A 1 4.26 -26.05 -15.27
C MET A 1 3.91 -25.60 -14.66
N SER A 2 3.89 -25.46 -14.33
CA SER A 2 3.45 -24.92 -13.67
C SER A 2 3.11 -24.04 -13.50
N THR A 3 2.88 -23.80 -13.79
CA THR A 3 2.57 -22.63 -13.60
C THR A 3 1.64 -22.39 -12.66
N THR A 4 2.02 -22.05 -11.67
CA THR A 4 1.29 -21.56 -10.63
C THR A 4 0.45 -20.50 -11.11
N PRO A 5 -0.77 -20.68 -11.09
CA PRO A 5 -1.64 -19.60 -11.37
C PRO A 5 -1.34 -18.62 -10.34
N LEU A 6 -0.99 -17.51 -10.78
CA LEU A 6 -0.85 -16.44 -9.91
C LEU A 6 -2.18 -16.16 -9.35
N THR A 7 -2.32 -16.48 -8.12
CA THR A 7 -3.49 -16.05 -7.41
C THR A 7 -3.35 -14.57 -7.27
N THR A 8 -4.05 -13.87 -8.07
CA THR A 8 -4.07 -12.43 -7.97
C THR A 8 -5.01 -12.03 -6.85
N ILE A 9 -4.46 -11.39 -5.83
CA ILE A 9 -5.28 -10.86 -4.74
C ILE A 9 -5.97 -9.60 -5.27
N THR A 10 -7.27 -9.59 -5.20
CA THR A 10 -8.06 -8.43 -5.63
C THR A 10 -8.18 -7.45 -4.47
N LEU A 11 -7.83 -6.21 -4.71
CA LEU A 11 -8.00 -5.15 -3.72
C LEU A 11 -9.13 -4.25 -4.19
N SER A 12 -10.07 -3.98 -3.31
CA SER A 12 -11.25 -3.19 -3.65
C SER A 12 -11.57 -2.19 -2.57
N THR A 13 -12.03 -1.02 -2.97
CA THR A 13 -12.49 -0.01 -2.03
C THR A 13 -13.97 -0.16 -1.69
N ARG A 14 -14.66 -1.13 -2.27
CA ARG A 14 -16.07 -1.38 -1.95
C ARG A 14 -16.20 -1.68 -0.47
N THR A 15 -17.28 -1.21 0.13
CA THR A 15 -17.47 -1.31 1.57
C THR A 15 -18.14 -2.61 2.02
N PHE A 16 -18.43 -3.49 1.09
CA PHE A 16 -19.02 -4.79 1.42
C PHE A 16 -18.37 -5.86 0.54
N PRO A 17 -18.36 -7.12 1.02
CA PRO A 17 -17.66 -8.18 0.30
C PRO A 17 -18.46 -8.67 -0.90
N PRO A 18 -17.79 -9.35 -1.83
CA PRO A 18 -18.49 -10.03 -2.92
C PRO A 18 -19.39 -11.14 -2.35
N THR A 19 -20.40 -11.51 -3.13
CA THR A 19 -21.31 -12.60 -2.74
C THR A 19 -20.53 -13.91 -2.64
N GLY A 20 -20.90 -14.72 -1.65
CA GLY A 20 -20.30 -16.04 -1.50
C GLY A 20 -18.94 -16.03 -0.84
N THR A 21 -18.67 -15.02 -0.04
CA THR A 21 -17.38 -14.92 0.64
C THR A 21 -17.55 -14.95 2.15
N GLN A 22 -16.45 -15.18 2.82
CA GLN A 22 -16.37 -15.15 4.26
C GLN A 22 -15.18 -14.27 4.65
N ASP A 23 -15.41 -13.40 5.61
CA ASP A 23 -14.35 -12.51 6.11
C ASP A 23 -13.32 -13.32 6.88
N ILE A 24 -12.05 -13.02 6.66
CA ILE A 24 -10.97 -13.63 7.41
C ILE A 24 -10.55 -12.68 8.53
N GLY A 25 -10.41 -11.40 8.24
CA GLY A 25 -10.01 -10.45 9.24
C GLY A 25 -9.45 -9.17 8.64
N ILE A 26 -9.13 -8.24 9.51
CA ILE A 26 -8.56 -6.97 9.11
C ILE A 26 -7.06 -7.14 8.92
N ILE A 27 -6.55 -6.63 7.80
CA ILE A 27 -5.12 -6.67 7.52
C ILE A 27 -4.65 -5.28 7.12
N TYR A 28 -3.36 -5.05 7.21
CA TYR A 28 -2.82 -3.77 6.81
C TYR A 28 -1.37 -3.94 6.34
N GLY A 29 -0.98 -3.02 5.47
CA GLY A 29 0.39 -2.90 5.00
C GLY A 29 0.88 -1.51 5.32
N VAL A 30 2.10 -1.41 5.79
CA VAL A 30 2.67 -0.14 6.24
C VAL A 30 3.95 0.12 5.49
N SER A 31 4.09 1.36 4.99
CA SER A 31 5.37 1.82 4.49
C SER A 31 5.79 3.02 5.33
N CYS A 32 7.04 3.05 5.73
CA CYS A 32 7.56 4.14 6.53
C CYS A 32 8.85 4.62 5.87
N LEU A 33 8.82 5.84 5.36
CA LEU A 33 9.98 6.42 4.71
C LEU A 33 10.67 7.32 5.74
N SER A 34 11.93 7.01 6.01
CA SER A 34 12.69 7.77 7.00
C SER A 34 12.89 9.21 6.54
N SER A 35 13.15 10.10 7.51
CA SER A 35 13.40 11.50 7.17
C SER A 35 14.63 11.64 6.27
N ASN A 36 15.64 10.82 6.47
CA ASN A 36 16.82 10.85 5.61
C ASN A 36 16.48 10.44 4.18
N PHE A 37 15.70 9.40 4.03
CA PHE A 37 15.27 8.95 2.71
C PHE A 37 14.47 10.05 2.00
N VAL A 38 13.55 10.67 2.72
CA VAL A 38 12.71 11.74 2.17
C VAL A 38 13.60 12.92 1.75
N ARG A 39 14.55 13.28 2.58
CA ARG A 39 15.45 14.39 2.30
C ARG A 39 16.31 14.11 1.08
N ASP A 40 16.88 12.90 1.00
CA ASP A 40 17.72 12.53 -0.12
C ASP A 40 16.94 12.52 -1.41
N MET A 41 15.71 12.02 -1.37
CA MET A 41 14.86 12.00 -2.54
C MET A 41 14.53 13.41 -3.00
N LYS A 42 14.17 14.29 -2.07
CA LYS A 42 13.89 15.69 -2.41
C LYS A 42 15.08 16.35 -3.03
N SER A 43 16.26 16.14 -2.45
CA SER A 43 17.48 16.75 -2.95
C SER A 43 17.78 16.30 -4.36
N THR A 44 17.64 15.01 -4.62
CA THR A 44 17.89 14.44 -5.94
C THR A 44 16.97 15.05 -6.98
N PHE A 45 15.68 15.08 -6.68
CA PHE A 45 14.70 15.61 -7.62
C PHE A 45 14.85 17.11 -7.82
N ARG A 46 15.21 17.82 -6.76
CA ARG A 46 15.42 19.26 -6.86
C ARG A 46 16.55 19.59 -7.82
N ASN A 47 17.57 18.74 -7.87
CA ASN A 47 18.68 18.93 -8.78
C ASN A 47 18.31 18.57 -10.22
N LEU A 48 17.34 17.72 -10.41
CA LEU A 48 16.95 17.27 -11.74
C LEU A 48 15.85 18.11 -12.38
N THR A 49 14.98 18.71 -11.56
CA THR A 49 13.86 19.45 -12.09
C THR A 49 13.83 20.85 -11.49
N VAL A 50 13.94 21.83 -12.34
CA VAL A 50 13.87 23.22 -11.90
C VAL A 50 12.41 23.54 -11.60
N GLY A 51 12.14 23.88 -10.35
CA GLY A 51 10.79 24.23 -9.94
C GLY A 51 9.82 23.06 -9.85
N GLY A 52 10.35 21.84 -9.77
CA GLY A 52 9.52 20.67 -9.80
C GLY A 52 9.22 20.05 -8.44
N GLU A 53 9.08 20.85 -7.41
CA GLU A 53 8.87 20.33 -6.07
C GLU A 53 7.63 19.47 -5.95
N LEU A 54 6.58 19.75 -6.72
CA LEU A 54 5.38 18.93 -6.69
C LEU A 54 5.65 17.55 -7.26
N GLY A 55 6.49 17.48 -8.29
CA GLY A 55 6.87 16.22 -8.86
C GLY A 55 7.63 15.34 -7.88
N ASP A 56 8.51 15.97 -7.09
CA ASP A 56 9.29 15.25 -6.09
C ASP A 56 8.38 14.59 -5.05
N TYR A 57 7.44 15.36 -4.54
CA TYR A 57 6.51 14.85 -3.55
C TYR A 57 5.62 13.77 -4.14
N ALA A 58 5.14 13.97 -5.35
CA ALA A 58 4.27 13.00 -6.00
C ALA A 58 4.99 11.66 -6.16
N GLU A 59 6.24 11.69 -6.59
CA GLU A 59 7.02 10.48 -6.77
C GLU A 59 7.23 9.76 -5.45
N MET A 60 7.55 10.51 -4.40
CA MET A 60 7.78 9.96 -3.09
C MET A 60 6.52 9.29 -2.53
N ILE A 61 5.39 10.00 -2.65
CA ILE A 61 4.11 9.47 -2.17
C ILE A 61 3.73 8.23 -2.96
N HIS A 62 3.89 8.28 -4.27
CA HIS A 62 3.59 7.15 -5.12
C HIS A 62 4.37 5.91 -4.70
N ARG A 63 5.65 6.08 -4.42
CA ARG A 63 6.50 4.99 -3.99
C ARG A 63 6.04 4.42 -2.67
N GLY A 64 5.68 5.29 -1.72
CA GLY A 64 5.18 4.86 -0.43
C GLY A 64 3.87 4.10 -0.53
N VAL A 65 2.98 4.58 -1.40
CA VAL A 65 1.68 3.92 -1.61
C VAL A 65 1.89 2.53 -2.22
N GLU A 66 2.75 2.42 -3.24
CA GLU A 66 3.00 1.14 -3.87
C GLU A 66 3.62 0.14 -2.89
N LEU A 67 4.51 0.60 -2.03
CA LEU A 67 5.11 -0.26 -1.04
C LEU A 67 4.08 -0.74 -0.01
N ALA A 68 3.21 0.16 0.45
CA ALA A 68 2.15 -0.21 1.38
C ALA A 68 1.20 -1.22 0.74
N ARG A 69 0.90 -1.03 -0.54
CA ARG A 69 0.03 -1.93 -1.29
C ARG A 69 0.64 -3.32 -1.42
N GLU A 70 1.93 -3.40 -1.72
CA GLU A 70 2.62 -4.68 -1.81
C GLU A 70 2.58 -5.40 -0.47
N ARG A 71 2.75 -4.67 0.61
CA ARG A 71 2.74 -5.26 1.95
C ARG A 71 1.35 -5.71 2.35
N LEU A 72 0.33 -4.96 1.96
CA LEU A 72 -1.06 -5.37 2.20
C LEU A 72 -1.35 -6.67 1.46
N THR A 73 -0.93 -6.74 0.19
CA THR A 73 -1.12 -7.93 -0.62
C THR A 73 -0.40 -9.13 0.00
N ALA A 74 0.80 -8.91 0.51
CA ALA A 74 1.56 -9.98 1.15
C ALA A 74 0.84 -10.51 2.39
N GLU A 75 0.21 -9.62 3.16
CA GLU A 75 -0.55 -10.06 4.33
C GLU A 75 -1.76 -10.89 3.93
N ALA A 76 -2.42 -10.51 2.85
CA ALA A 76 -3.55 -11.29 2.33
C ALA A 76 -3.08 -12.67 1.87
N GLU A 77 -1.93 -12.74 1.22
CA GLU A 77 -1.37 -14.00 0.76
C GLU A 77 -1.03 -14.93 1.92
N LYS A 78 -0.54 -14.39 3.01
CA LYS A 78 -0.23 -15.20 4.20
C LYS A 78 -1.47 -15.89 4.76
N LEU A 79 -2.63 -15.28 4.58
CA LEU A 79 -3.88 -15.81 5.07
C LEU A 79 -4.61 -16.68 4.04
N ASN A 80 -4.00 -16.86 2.87
CA ASN A 80 -4.65 -17.56 1.75
C ASN A 80 -5.96 -16.88 1.37
N ALA A 81 -6.01 -15.57 1.47
CA ALA A 81 -7.18 -14.82 1.11
C ALA A 81 -7.33 -14.73 -0.40
N ASP A 82 -8.55 -14.57 -0.86
CA ASP A 82 -8.83 -14.36 -2.28
C ASP A 82 -8.82 -12.88 -2.63
N GLY A 83 -9.08 -12.03 -1.66
CA GLY A 83 -9.04 -10.60 -1.89
C GLY A 83 -9.22 -9.81 -0.62
N VAL A 84 -9.26 -8.49 -0.78
CA VAL A 84 -9.43 -7.55 0.32
C VAL A 84 -10.45 -6.51 -0.12
N TYR A 85 -11.45 -6.25 0.70
CA TYR A 85 -12.43 -5.22 0.41
C TYR A 85 -12.36 -4.13 1.47
N GLY A 86 -12.99 -3.01 1.20
CA GLY A 86 -13.00 -1.88 2.11
C GLY A 86 -11.61 -1.28 2.30
N VAL A 87 -10.79 -1.32 1.24
CA VAL A 87 -9.43 -0.83 1.34
C VAL A 87 -9.41 0.68 1.52
N MET A 88 -8.70 1.12 2.52
CA MET A 88 -8.53 2.53 2.82
C MET A 88 -7.08 2.82 3.14
N MET A 89 -6.74 4.09 3.17
CA MET A 89 -5.38 4.52 3.39
C MET A 89 -5.35 5.62 4.43
N ALA A 90 -4.37 5.55 5.31
CA ALA A 90 -4.13 6.57 6.31
C ALA A 90 -2.68 7.04 6.20
N THR A 91 -2.48 8.33 6.40
CA THR A 91 -1.14 8.90 6.32
C THR A 91 -0.87 9.73 7.57
N PRO A 92 -0.66 9.04 8.72
CA PRO A 92 -0.43 9.77 9.95
C PRO A 92 0.87 10.55 9.90
N GLN A 93 0.89 11.66 10.60
CA GLN A 93 2.10 12.44 10.71
C GLN A 93 2.99 11.83 11.77
N VAL A 94 4.25 11.62 11.40
CA VAL A 94 5.23 11.07 12.32
C VAL A 94 6.24 12.15 12.62
N ALA A 95 6.64 12.25 13.87
CA ALA A 95 7.62 13.24 14.28
C ALA A 95 8.95 13.01 13.56
N GLY A 96 9.70 14.08 13.35
CA GLY A 96 11.03 13.99 12.75
C GLY A 96 11.06 13.94 11.24
N GLY A 97 9.95 14.26 10.59
CA GLY A 97 9.94 14.37 9.13
C GLY A 97 9.82 13.05 8.40
N ALA A 98 9.54 11.97 9.12
CA ALA A 98 9.28 10.69 8.47
C ALA A 98 7.88 10.70 7.86
N ALA A 99 7.69 9.93 6.81
CA ALA A 99 6.39 9.77 6.17
C ALA A 99 5.93 8.33 6.34
N GLU A 100 4.69 8.17 6.77
CA GLU A 100 4.12 6.85 7.00
C GLU A 100 2.82 6.72 6.24
N ILE A 101 2.67 5.59 5.56
CA ILE A 101 1.44 5.31 4.82
C ILE A 101 0.96 3.94 5.26
N ILE A 102 -0.29 3.89 5.72
CA ILE A 102 -0.93 2.65 6.14
C ILE A 102 -2.08 2.36 5.20
N MET A 103 -2.08 1.18 4.61
CA MET A 103 -3.19 0.73 3.78
C MET A 103 -3.81 -0.47 4.47
N TYR A 104 -5.13 -0.48 4.62
CA TYR A 104 -5.80 -1.53 5.37
C TYR A 104 -7.14 -1.89 4.74
N GLY A 105 -7.64 -3.06 5.10
CA GLY A 105 -8.93 -3.53 4.62
C GLY A 105 -9.26 -4.86 5.23
N THR A 106 -10.35 -5.46 4.78
CA THR A 106 -10.82 -6.76 5.27
C THR A 106 -10.52 -7.84 4.26
N ALA A 107 -9.73 -8.82 4.67
CA ALA A 107 -9.41 -9.97 3.83
C ALA A 107 -10.59 -10.93 3.83
N PHE A 108 -10.86 -11.53 2.67
CA PHE A 108 -11.96 -12.49 2.52
C PHE A 108 -11.52 -13.65 1.66
N LYS A 109 -12.30 -14.73 1.73
CA LYS A 109 -12.11 -15.85 0.82
C LYS A 109 -13.47 -16.39 0.40
N TYR A 110 -13.51 -16.95 -0.79
CA TYR A 110 -14.74 -17.57 -1.28
C TYR A 110 -14.99 -18.87 -0.55
N VAL A 111 -16.25 -19.13 -0.27
CA VAL A 111 -16.67 -20.35 0.42
C VAL A 111 -17.49 -21.23 -0.49
#